data_a279aeab2d29d3493e964f88df014cd3
#
_entry.id   a279aeab2d29d3493e964f88df014cd3
#
_cell.length_a   1.000
_cell.length_b   1.000
_cell.length_c   1.000
_cell.angle_alpha   90.00
_cell.angle_beta   90.00
_cell.angle_gamma   90.00
#
_symmetry.space_group_name_H-M   'P 1'
#
loop_
_entity.id
_entity.type
_entity.pdbx_description
1 polymer ?
#
loop_
_entity_poly.entity_id
_entity_poly.type
_entity_poly.pdbx_seq_one_letter_code
_entity_poly.pdbx_strand_id
1 'polypeptide(L)'
;MKPYQGILAFIGYLVLQIIVSARISMDYCEVISGIIALIAFGWLLHKKKMLPMSSRDLKGSRLLFCLGIGFGLALVSKTAIVLGVLSGAPIPERFLPDGFLWIPTVVVLIPIVEELLFRGILFGSFCRSFSYKAAIVLSAILFAMVHYMVSWPSAFVIGVLLAWLYWRTDNLAVAMVIHCTINLGTFLSMPLYALLTTHRTIGV
;
A
#
# COMPACT_ATOMS: atom_id res chain seq x y z
N MET A 1 -15.06 9.87 -12.84
CA MET A 1 -15.53 10.20 -11.46
C MET A 1 -15.15 11.65 -11.16
N LYS A 2 -15.96 12.40 -10.43
CA LYS A 2 -15.57 13.72 -9.88
C LYS A 2 -14.70 13.51 -8.62
N PRO A 3 -13.82 14.47 -8.23
CA PRO A 3 -12.93 14.33 -7.07
C PRO A 3 -13.65 13.95 -5.77
N TYR A 4 -14.80 14.56 -5.49
CA TYR A 4 -15.55 14.25 -4.27
C TYR A 4 -16.02 12.77 -4.21
N GLN A 5 -16.27 12.12 -5.34
CA GLN A 5 -16.65 10.70 -5.40
C GLN A 5 -15.46 9.80 -5.02
N GLY A 6 -14.24 10.19 -5.39
CA GLY A 6 -13.03 9.52 -4.94
C GLY A 6 -12.82 9.66 -3.43
N ILE A 7 -13.00 10.86 -2.89
CA ILE A 7 -12.94 11.11 -1.46
C ILE A 7 -14.01 10.34 -0.69
N LEU A 8 -15.25 10.27 -1.20
CA LEU A 8 -16.31 9.46 -0.58
C LEU A 8 -15.98 7.97 -0.56
N ALA A 9 -15.38 7.43 -1.63
CA ALA A 9 -14.92 6.03 -1.65
C ALA A 9 -13.82 5.78 -0.59
N PHE A 10 -12.89 6.72 -0.45
CA PHE A 10 -11.84 6.66 0.58
C PHE A 10 -12.43 6.70 1.99
N ILE A 11 -13.31 7.66 2.29
CA ILE A 11 -13.99 7.73 3.59
C ILE A 11 -14.80 6.46 3.85
N GLY A 12 -15.53 5.97 2.85
CA GLY A 12 -16.30 4.72 2.94
C GLY A 12 -15.42 3.52 3.28
N TYR A 13 -14.21 3.44 2.74
CA TYR A 13 -13.25 2.40 3.10
C TYR A 13 -12.79 2.52 4.56
N LEU A 14 -12.44 3.72 5.02
CA LEU A 14 -12.07 3.93 6.43
C LEU A 14 -13.20 3.57 7.39
N VAL A 15 -14.44 3.96 7.06
CA VAL A 15 -15.63 3.59 7.85
C VAL A 15 -15.83 2.07 7.86
N LEU A 16 -15.67 1.40 6.72
CA LEU A 16 -15.72 -0.07 6.65
C LEU A 16 -14.69 -0.71 7.58
N GLN A 17 -13.44 -0.23 7.58
CA GLN A 17 -12.39 -0.73 8.47
C GLN A 17 -12.79 -0.57 9.95
N ILE A 18 -13.30 0.60 10.34
CA ILE A 18 -13.76 0.85 11.71
C ILE A 18 -14.92 -0.07 12.11
N ILE A 19 -15.94 -0.23 11.25
CA ILE A 19 -17.10 -1.08 11.53
C ILE A 19 -16.69 -2.55 11.69
N VAL A 20 -15.83 -3.04 10.81
CA VAL A 20 -15.40 -4.44 10.84
C VAL A 20 -14.49 -4.69 12.05
N SER A 21 -13.55 -3.78 12.35
CA SER A 21 -12.66 -3.91 13.52
C SER A 21 -13.40 -3.85 14.86
N ALA A 22 -14.56 -3.18 14.92
CA ALA A 22 -15.38 -3.13 16.13
C ALA A 22 -16.16 -4.44 16.42
N ARG A 23 -16.24 -5.36 15.46
CA ARG A 23 -17.07 -6.58 15.53
C ARG A 23 -16.27 -7.86 15.38
N ILE A 24 -15.08 -7.81 14.83
CA ILE A 24 -14.27 -8.96 14.43
C ILE A 24 -12.86 -8.76 14.95
N SER A 25 -12.19 -9.86 15.33
CA SER A 25 -10.78 -9.80 15.74
C SER A 25 -9.91 -9.18 14.62
N MET A 26 -8.83 -8.52 15.02
CA MET A 26 -7.96 -7.80 14.10
C MET A 26 -7.43 -8.69 12.96
N ASP A 27 -7.19 -9.98 13.23
CA ASP A 27 -6.65 -10.92 12.24
C ASP A 27 -7.59 -11.17 11.06
N TYR A 28 -8.90 -11.18 11.31
CA TYR A 28 -9.92 -11.36 10.27
C TYR A 28 -10.46 -10.04 9.72
N CYS A 29 -10.30 -8.93 10.46
CA CYS A 29 -10.77 -7.62 10.04
C CYS A 29 -10.19 -7.21 8.69
N GLU A 30 -8.88 -7.31 8.53
CA GLU A 30 -8.18 -6.94 7.29
C GLU A 30 -8.58 -7.85 6.12
N VAL A 31 -8.74 -9.15 6.36
CA VAL A 31 -9.19 -10.11 5.33
C VAL A 31 -10.58 -9.77 4.84
N ILE A 32 -11.54 -9.61 5.76
CA ILE A 32 -12.95 -9.39 5.43
C ILE A 32 -13.16 -8.04 4.77
N SER A 33 -12.62 -6.97 5.37
CA SER A 33 -12.74 -5.63 4.81
C SER A 33 -12.00 -5.52 3.47
N GLY A 34 -10.85 -6.19 3.33
CA GLY A 34 -10.09 -6.27 2.08
C GLY A 34 -10.89 -6.95 0.97
N ILE A 35 -11.54 -8.09 1.24
CA ILE A 35 -12.39 -8.79 0.26
C ILE A 35 -13.58 -7.91 -0.15
N ILE A 36 -14.28 -7.30 0.81
CA ILE A 36 -15.40 -6.40 0.52
C ILE A 36 -14.94 -5.22 -0.35
N ALA A 37 -13.83 -4.59 0.01
CA ALA A 37 -13.27 -3.47 -0.73
C ALA A 37 -12.81 -3.88 -2.14
N LEU A 38 -12.16 -5.04 -2.28
CA LEU A 38 -11.73 -5.58 -3.57
C LEU A 38 -12.92 -5.73 -4.53
N ILE A 39 -14.02 -6.33 -4.05
CA ILE A 39 -15.24 -6.52 -4.84
C ILE A 39 -15.85 -5.15 -5.19
N ALA A 40 -16.02 -4.27 -4.20
CA ALA A 40 -16.66 -2.96 -4.38
C ALA A 40 -15.86 -2.06 -5.34
N PHE A 41 -14.56 -1.93 -5.14
CA PHE A 41 -13.69 -1.08 -5.95
C PHE A 41 -13.48 -1.67 -7.36
N GLY A 42 -13.28 -2.98 -7.46
CA GLY A 42 -13.19 -3.68 -8.74
C GLY A 42 -14.45 -3.48 -9.58
N TRP A 43 -15.63 -3.66 -8.98
CA TRP A 43 -16.90 -3.42 -9.64
C TRP A 43 -17.08 -1.93 -10.06
N LEU A 44 -16.77 -0.99 -9.15
CA LEU A 44 -16.88 0.44 -9.42
C LEU A 44 -15.98 0.86 -10.60
N LEU A 45 -14.72 0.44 -10.59
CA LEU A 45 -13.76 0.78 -11.63
C LEU A 45 -14.10 0.11 -12.96
N HIS A 46 -14.56 -1.15 -12.94
CA HIS A 46 -15.04 -1.85 -14.11
C HIS A 46 -16.24 -1.11 -14.73
N LYS A 47 -17.26 -0.78 -13.93
CA LYS A 47 -18.44 -0.04 -14.37
C LYS A 47 -18.10 1.33 -14.94
N LYS A 48 -17.07 1.99 -14.41
CA LYS A 48 -16.60 3.31 -14.88
C LYS A 48 -15.57 3.23 -16.00
N LYS A 49 -15.21 2.03 -16.46
CA LYS A 49 -14.14 1.79 -17.46
C LYS A 49 -12.81 2.46 -17.07
N MET A 50 -12.45 2.34 -15.79
CA MET A 50 -11.26 2.95 -15.19
C MET A 50 -10.25 1.90 -14.69
N LEU A 51 -10.24 0.70 -15.29
CA LEU A 51 -9.31 -0.39 -14.97
C LEU A 51 -8.36 -0.62 -16.16
N PRO A 52 -7.38 0.24 -16.38
CA PRO A 52 -6.34 -0.05 -17.36
C PRO A 52 -5.41 -1.12 -16.77
N MET A 53 -5.54 -2.34 -17.23
CA MET A 53 -4.69 -3.48 -16.86
C MET A 53 -4.22 -4.21 -18.11
N SER A 54 -2.91 -4.39 -18.25
CA SER A 54 -2.32 -5.14 -19.34
C SER A 54 -1.24 -6.10 -18.81
N SER A 55 -1.32 -7.37 -19.20
CA SER A 55 -0.27 -8.34 -18.89
C SER A 55 1.01 -8.14 -19.73
N ARG A 56 0.97 -7.28 -20.77
CA ARG A 56 2.15 -7.03 -21.63
C ARG A 56 3.30 -6.40 -20.87
N ASP A 57 2.99 -5.51 -19.91
CA ASP A 57 3.99 -4.81 -19.10
C ASP A 57 4.50 -5.64 -17.92
N LEU A 58 4.00 -6.86 -17.76
CA LEU A 58 4.38 -7.79 -16.69
C LEU A 58 5.06 -9.05 -17.24
N LYS A 59 5.74 -8.95 -18.40
CA LYS A 59 6.44 -10.09 -19.01
C LYS A 59 7.94 -9.82 -19.15
N GLY A 60 8.72 -10.90 -19.02
CA GLY A 60 10.16 -10.87 -19.23
C GLY A 60 10.90 -9.83 -18.38
N SER A 61 11.76 -9.05 -19.01
CA SER A 61 12.60 -8.05 -18.34
C SER A 61 11.81 -6.95 -17.64
N ARG A 62 10.61 -6.61 -18.10
CA ARG A 62 9.76 -5.61 -17.45
C ARG A 62 9.25 -6.11 -16.10
N LEU A 63 8.86 -7.37 -15.99
CA LEU A 63 8.49 -7.98 -14.72
C LEU A 63 9.67 -7.97 -13.74
N LEU A 64 10.87 -8.40 -14.20
CA LEU A 64 12.08 -8.35 -13.37
C LEU A 64 12.40 -6.92 -12.90
N PHE A 65 12.21 -5.93 -13.76
CA PHE A 65 12.38 -4.53 -13.41
C PHE A 65 11.38 -4.08 -12.32
N CYS A 66 10.09 -4.44 -12.43
CA CYS A 66 9.09 -4.16 -11.41
C CYS A 66 9.44 -4.81 -10.06
N LEU A 67 9.85 -6.08 -10.07
CA LEU A 67 10.29 -6.79 -8.88
C LEU A 67 11.54 -6.13 -8.27
N GLY A 68 12.52 -5.74 -9.08
CA GLY A 68 13.73 -5.04 -8.64
C GLY A 68 13.40 -3.70 -7.96
N ILE A 69 12.50 -2.89 -8.55
CA ILE A 69 12.02 -1.65 -7.94
C ILE A 69 11.35 -1.95 -6.60
N GLY A 70 10.45 -2.93 -6.54
CA GLY A 70 9.72 -3.29 -5.33
C GLY A 70 10.66 -3.69 -4.19
N PHE A 71 11.61 -4.60 -4.43
CA PHE A 71 12.61 -4.99 -3.42
C PHE A 71 13.54 -3.84 -3.03
N GLY A 72 13.97 -3.01 -3.98
CA GLY A 72 14.77 -1.82 -3.69
C GLY A 72 14.05 -0.83 -2.77
N LEU A 73 12.77 -0.56 -3.04
CA LEU A 73 11.95 0.30 -2.21
C LEU A 73 11.67 -0.31 -0.82
N ALA A 74 11.48 -1.63 -0.72
CA ALA A 74 11.38 -2.32 0.56
C ALA A 74 12.64 -2.14 1.40
N LEU A 75 13.81 -2.31 0.80
CA LEU A 75 15.09 -2.12 1.48
C LEU A 75 15.27 -0.69 1.97
N VAL A 76 15.00 0.31 1.13
CA VAL A 76 15.08 1.73 1.50
C VAL A 76 14.10 2.06 2.63
N SER A 77 12.86 1.60 2.54
CA SER A 77 11.85 1.83 3.58
C SER A 77 12.26 1.20 4.91
N LYS A 78 12.79 -0.03 4.91
CA LYS A 78 13.27 -0.71 6.13
C LYS A 78 14.49 -0.03 6.72
N THR A 79 15.43 0.40 5.91
CA THR A 79 16.60 1.16 6.39
C THR A 79 16.13 2.44 7.07
N ALA A 80 15.19 3.18 6.52
CA ALA A 80 14.63 4.39 7.11
C ALA A 80 13.94 4.10 8.47
N ILE A 81 13.18 3.01 8.58
CA ILE A 81 12.53 2.61 9.84
C ILE A 81 13.60 2.23 10.89
N VAL A 82 14.60 1.43 10.51
CA VAL A 82 15.69 1.03 11.42
C VAL A 82 16.43 2.26 11.94
N LEU A 83 16.79 3.19 11.07
CA LEU A 83 17.44 4.45 11.47
C LEU A 83 16.54 5.29 12.39
N GLY A 84 15.26 5.36 12.12
CA GLY A 84 14.29 6.03 12.98
C GLY A 84 14.25 5.42 14.38
N VAL A 85 14.17 4.09 14.48
CA VAL A 85 14.18 3.36 15.77
C VAL A 85 15.52 3.56 16.48
N LEU A 86 16.65 3.50 15.78
CA LEU A 86 17.98 3.78 16.36
C LEU A 86 18.09 5.22 16.88
N SER A 87 17.36 6.16 16.29
CA SER A 87 17.29 7.56 16.72
C SER A 87 16.24 7.81 17.84
N GLY A 88 15.61 6.75 18.38
CA GLY A 88 14.68 6.85 19.50
C GLY A 88 13.19 6.85 19.12
N ALA A 89 12.84 6.65 17.85
CA ALA A 89 11.43 6.47 17.47
C ALA A 89 10.85 5.21 18.14
N PRO A 90 9.57 5.24 18.59
CA PRO A 90 8.93 4.09 19.21
C PRO A 90 8.86 2.92 18.20
N ILE A 91 9.15 1.71 18.72
CA ILE A 91 8.98 0.47 17.95
C ILE A 91 7.48 0.20 17.86
N PRO A 92 6.90 0.03 16.67
CA PRO A 92 5.51 -0.39 16.56
C PRO A 92 5.33 -1.77 17.23
N GLU A 93 4.42 -1.88 18.19
CA GLU A 93 4.22 -3.11 19.00
C GLU A 93 3.76 -4.33 18.20
N ARG A 94 3.32 -4.15 16.95
CA ARG A 94 2.78 -5.23 16.10
C ARG A 94 3.67 -5.51 14.90
N PHE A 95 4.67 -6.35 15.06
CA PHE A 95 5.47 -6.83 13.92
C PHE A 95 5.32 -8.33 13.62
N LEU A 96 4.68 -9.10 14.47
CA LEU A 96 4.49 -10.54 14.24
C LEU A 96 2.98 -10.83 14.12
N PRO A 97 2.55 -11.36 12.99
CA PRO A 97 1.16 -11.75 12.79
C PRO A 97 0.89 -13.10 13.45
N ASP A 98 -0.26 -13.20 14.06
CA ASP A 98 -0.83 -14.44 14.50
C ASP A 98 -1.75 -14.98 13.40
N GLY A 99 -1.25 -15.91 12.58
CA GLY A 99 -2.11 -16.66 11.69
C GLY A 99 -1.64 -16.77 10.22
N PHE A 100 -1.98 -17.92 9.62
CA PHE A 100 -1.62 -18.28 8.24
C PHE A 100 -2.21 -17.32 7.18
N LEU A 101 -3.40 -16.77 7.42
CA LEU A 101 -4.09 -15.88 6.48
C LEU A 101 -3.50 -14.47 6.41
N TRP A 102 -2.71 -14.07 7.40
CA TRP A 102 -2.14 -12.74 7.45
C TRP A 102 -1.15 -12.47 6.31
N ILE A 103 -0.26 -13.42 6.02
CA ILE A 103 0.76 -13.24 4.97
C ILE A 103 0.14 -12.93 3.62
N PRO A 104 -0.76 -13.76 3.06
CA PRO A 104 -1.39 -13.46 1.76
C PRO A 104 -2.23 -12.20 1.82
N THR A 105 -2.81 -11.86 2.97
CA THR A 105 -3.59 -10.63 3.13
C THR A 105 -2.71 -9.40 3.01
N VAL A 106 -1.66 -9.29 3.80
CA VAL A 106 -0.81 -8.09 3.83
C VAL A 106 0.11 -8.01 2.61
N VAL A 107 0.55 -9.14 2.06
CA VAL A 107 1.47 -9.15 0.91
C VAL A 107 0.71 -8.96 -0.42
N VAL A 108 -0.53 -9.42 -0.52
CA VAL A 108 -1.25 -9.44 -1.81
C VAL A 108 -2.58 -8.68 -1.74
N LEU A 109 -3.50 -9.08 -0.83
CA LEU A 109 -4.86 -8.54 -0.83
C LEU A 109 -4.87 -7.04 -0.55
N ILE A 110 -4.24 -6.59 0.54
CA ILE A 110 -4.22 -5.19 0.93
C ILE A 110 -3.54 -4.31 -0.12
N PRO A 111 -2.32 -4.62 -0.63
CA PRO A 111 -1.73 -3.85 -1.72
C PRO A 111 -2.62 -3.71 -2.95
N ILE A 112 -3.31 -4.78 -3.35
CA ILE A 112 -4.23 -4.72 -4.50
C ILE A 112 -5.39 -3.75 -4.20
N VAL A 113 -6.03 -3.87 -3.04
CA VAL A 113 -7.12 -2.97 -2.60
C VAL A 113 -6.65 -1.52 -2.55
N GLU A 114 -5.47 -1.28 -2.00
CA GLU A 114 -4.89 0.06 -1.91
C GLU A 114 -4.61 0.64 -3.30
N GLU A 115 -4.06 -0.13 -4.25
CA GLU A 115 -3.85 0.36 -5.61
C GLU A 115 -5.17 0.66 -6.33
N LEU A 116 -6.20 -0.17 -6.15
CA LEU A 116 -7.54 0.13 -6.69
C LEU A 116 -8.09 1.45 -6.13
N LEU A 117 -7.92 1.69 -4.82
CA LEU A 117 -8.41 2.90 -4.17
C LEU A 117 -7.56 4.12 -4.53
N PHE A 118 -6.24 4.06 -4.30
CA PHE A 118 -5.37 5.24 -4.41
C PHE A 118 -5.05 5.59 -5.87
N ARG A 119 -4.81 4.61 -6.74
CA ARG A 119 -4.45 4.86 -8.16
C ARG A 119 -5.67 4.79 -9.06
N GLY A 120 -6.47 3.76 -8.90
CA GLY A 120 -7.70 3.61 -9.71
C GLY A 120 -8.72 4.70 -9.42
N ILE A 121 -9.11 4.89 -8.16
CA ILE A 121 -10.22 5.76 -7.77
C ILE A 121 -9.75 7.19 -7.48
N LEU A 122 -8.88 7.39 -6.48
CA LEU A 122 -8.48 8.73 -6.02
C LEU A 122 -7.67 9.48 -7.08
N PHE A 123 -6.52 8.95 -7.48
CA PHE A 123 -5.69 9.58 -8.50
C PHE A 123 -6.48 9.80 -9.80
N GLY A 124 -7.19 8.77 -10.28
CA GLY A 124 -8.01 8.88 -11.49
C GLY A 124 -9.14 9.92 -11.37
N SER A 125 -9.69 10.15 -10.17
CA SER A 125 -10.69 11.21 -9.95
C SER A 125 -10.05 12.60 -9.85
N PHE A 126 -8.86 12.71 -9.24
CA PHE A 126 -8.14 13.98 -9.12
C PHE A 126 -7.62 14.49 -10.48
N CYS A 127 -7.15 13.60 -11.36
CA CYS A 127 -6.72 13.96 -12.72
C CYS A 127 -7.82 14.63 -13.57
N ARG A 128 -9.09 14.52 -13.16
CA ARG A 128 -10.20 15.20 -13.87
C ARG A 128 -10.36 16.67 -13.51
N SER A 129 -9.77 17.12 -12.40
CA SER A 129 -9.94 18.50 -11.91
C SER A 129 -8.61 19.18 -11.59
N PHE A 130 -7.54 18.43 -11.47
CA PHE A 130 -6.21 18.93 -11.16
C PHE A 130 -5.20 18.46 -12.20
N SER A 131 -4.04 19.09 -12.25
CA SER A 131 -2.92 18.59 -13.05
C SER A 131 -2.48 17.20 -12.54
N TYR A 132 -1.89 16.38 -13.43
CA TYR A 132 -1.41 15.07 -13.03
C TYR A 132 -0.37 15.14 -11.89
N LYS A 133 0.46 16.19 -11.85
CA LYS A 133 1.43 16.42 -10.77
C LYS A 133 0.73 16.62 -9.42
N ALA A 134 -0.30 17.48 -9.39
CA ALA A 134 -1.10 17.69 -8.19
C ALA A 134 -1.86 16.41 -7.78
N ALA A 135 -2.41 15.67 -8.74
CA ALA A 135 -3.09 14.41 -8.47
C ALA A 135 -2.14 13.35 -7.86
N ILE A 136 -0.89 13.26 -8.34
CA ILE A 136 0.15 12.39 -7.75
C ILE A 136 0.36 12.77 -6.29
N VAL A 137 0.63 14.04 -6.01
CA VAL A 137 0.93 14.50 -4.64
C VAL A 137 -0.27 14.29 -3.70
N LEU A 138 -1.48 14.67 -4.12
CA LEU A 138 -2.69 14.53 -3.30
C LEU A 138 -2.99 13.06 -2.98
N SER A 139 -2.89 12.16 -3.96
CA SER A 139 -3.09 10.73 -3.72
C SER A 139 -2.01 10.13 -2.83
N ALA A 140 -0.75 10.59 -2.96
CA ALA A 140 0.35 10.15 -2.12
C ALA A 140 0.25 10.63 -0.67
N ILE A 141 -0.26 11.85 -0.44
CA ILE A 141 -0.55 12.35 0.91
C ILE A 141 -1.59 11.47 1.60
N LEU A 142 -2.73 11.21 0.91
CA LEU A 142 -3.78 10.35 1.48
C LEU A 142 -3.28 8.92 1.70
N PHE A 143 -2.42 8.40 0.82
CA PHE A 143 -1.78 7.10 0.99
C PHE A 143 -0.87 7.07 2.23
N ALA A 144 -0.06 8.10 2.44
CA ALA A 144 0.79 8.17 3.62
C ALA A 144 -0.01 8.24 4.93
N MET A 145 -1.11 9.00 4.94
CA MET A 145 -1.93 9.22 6.14
C MET A 145 -2.59 7.94 6.70
N VAL A 146 -2.80 6.91 5.90
CA VAL A 146 -3.35 5.62 6.37
C VAL A 146 -2.28 4.68 6.92
N HIS A 147 -1.02 5.07 6.88
CA HIS A 147 0.10 4.31 7.43
C HIS A 147 0.48 4.82 8.83
N TYR A 148 1.28 4.04 9.57
CA TYR A 148 1.84 4.51 10.85
C TYR A 148 2.70 5.74 10.66
N MET A 149 2.63 6.69 11.61
CA MET A 149 3.33 7.98 11.53
C MET A 149 4.83 7.86 11.24
N VAL A 150 5.50 6.88 11.84
CA VAL A 150 6.94 6.61 11.58
C VAL A 150 7.22 6.25 10.12
N SER A 151 6.22 5.71 9.41
CA SER A 151 6.33 5.30 8.00
C SER A 151 5.87 6.39 7.03
N TRP A 152 5.30 7.52 7.48
CA TRP A 152 4.77 8.54 6.59
C TRP A 152 5.76 9.04 5.52
N PRO A 153 7.03 9.35 5.84
CA PRO A 153 7.97 9.80 4.81
C PRO A 153 8.20 8.75 3.72
N SER A 154 8.40 7.49 4.10
CA SER A 154 8.60 6.40 3.14
C SER A 154 7.33 6.07 2.38
N ALA A 155 6.18 6.04 3.05
CA ALA A 155 4.88 5.81 2.43
C ALA A 155 4.53 6.92 1.42
N PHE A 156 4.83 8.18 1.73
CA PHE A 156 4.66 9.30 0.80
C PHE A 156 5.51 9.12 -0.46
N VAL A 157 6.81 8.81 -0.30
CA VAL A 157 7.72 8.59 -1.45
C VAL A 157 7.26 7.41 -2.30
N ILE A 158 6.90 6.28 -1.67
CA ILE A 158 6.33 5.11 -2.35
C ILE A 158 5.03 5.50 -3.06
N GLY A 159 4.18 6.27 -2.39
CA GLY A 159 2.92 6.78 -2.94
C GLY A 159 3.10 7.60 -4.21
N VAL A 160 4.07 8.51 -4.22
CA VAL A 160 4.46 9.33 -5.39
C VAL A 160 4.95 8.44 -6.52
N LEU A 161 5.87 7.52 -6.23
CA LEU A 161 6.48 6.64 -7.24
C LEU A 161 5.44 5.73 -7.89
N LEU A 162 4.57 5.09 -7.12
CA LEU A 162 3.52 4.22 -7.65
C LEU A 162 2.49 4.98 -8.48
N ALA A 163 2.10 6.19 -8.04
CA ALA A 163 1.19 7.05 -8.81
C ALA A 163 1.84 7.54 -10.11
N TRP A 164 3.13 7.89 -10.08
CA TRP A 164 3.88 8.29 -11.28
C TRP A 164 4.05 7.13 -12.26
N LEU A 165 4.39 5.93 -11.78
CA LEU A 165 4.52 4.74 -12.61
C LEU A 165 3.17 4.36 -13.25
N TYR A 166 2.08 4.40 -12.47
CA TYR A 166 0.75 4.19 -13.00
C TYR A 166 0.42 5.19 -14.10
N TRP A 167 0.68 6.48 -13.87
CA TRP A 167 0.47 7.52 -14.88
C TRP A 167 1.30 7.31 -16.15
N ARG A 168 2.56 6.86 -16.00
CA ARG A 168 3.48 6.61 -17.12
C ARG A 168 3.14 5.38 -17.95
N THR A 169 2.63 4.35 -17.31
CA THR A 169 2.36 3.06 -17.95
C THR A 169 0.90 2.87 -18.34
N ASP A 170 0.02 3.71 -17.80
CA ASP A 170 -1.43 3.52 -17.87
C ASP A 170 -1.85 2.07 -17.51
N ASN A 171 -1.14 1.47 -16.56
CA ASN A 171 -1.32 0.07 -16.20
C ASN A 171 -1.28 -0.13 -14.69
N LEU A 172 -2.45 -0.34 -14.10
CA LEU A 172 -2.62 -0.52 -12.67
C LEU A 172 -1.90 -1.78 -12.12
N ALA A 173 -1.78 -2.83 -12.96
CA ALA A 173 -1.10 -4.05 -12.57
C ALA A 173 0.41 -3.84 -12.31
N VAL A 174 1.05 -2.87 -12.95
CA VAL A 174 2.45 -2.50 -12.66
C VAL A 174 2.57 -1.99 -11.22
N ALA A 175 1.71 -1.06 -10.82
CA ALA A 175 1.71 -0.54 -9.45
C ALA A 175 1.38 -1.64 -8.42
N MET A 176 0.41 -2.51 -8.71
CA MET A 176 0.05 -3.65 -7.85
C MET A 176 1.24 -4.61 -7.64
N VAL A 177 1.93 -5.01 -8.71
CA VAL A 177 3.08 -5.94 -8.61
C VAL A 177 4.20 -5.31 -7.80
N ILE A 178 4.54 -4.06 -8.06
CA ILE A 178 5.58 -3.36 -7.31
C ILE A 178 5.20 -3.25 -5.83
N HIS A 179 3.96 -2.89 -5.53
CA HIS A 179 3.49 -2.76 -4.14
C HIS A 179 3.46 -4.11 -3.40
N CYS A 180 2.93 -5.17 -4.02
CA CYS A 180 3.02 -6.52 -3.45
C CYS A 180 4.47 -6.94 -3.18
N THR A 181 5.40 -6.57 -4.07
CA THR A 181 6.83 -6.88 -3.89
C THR A 181 7.45 -6.06 -2.76
N ILE A 182 7.06 -4.79 -2.57
CA ILE A 182 7.47 -3.99 -1.41
C ILE A 182 7.04 -4.68 -0.12
N ASN A 183 5.78 -5.10 -0.03
CA ASN A 183 5.25 -5.75 1.16
C ASN A 183 5.89 -7.12 1.40
N LEU A 184 6.15 -7.89 0.35
CA LEU A 184 6.91 -9.14 0.44
C LEU A 184 8.33 -8.91 0.95
N GLY A 185 9.06 -7.95 0.39
CA GLY A 185 10.41 -7.60 0.85
C GLY A 185 10.43 -7.11 2.29
N THR A 186 9.41 -6.33 2.67
CA THR A 186 9.18 -5.91 4.05
C THR A 186 8.97 -7.11 4.98
N PHE A 187 8.11 -8.05 4.60
CA PHE A 187 7.86 -9.27 5.36
C PHE A 187 9.14 -10.11 5.51
N LEU A 188 9.86 -10.37 4.43
CA LEU A 188 11.09 -11.16 4.46
C LEU A 188 12.21 -10.53 5.31
N SER A 189 12.17 -9.21 5.53
CA SER A 189 13.15 -8.52 6.39
C SER A 189 12.76 -8.48 7.88
N MET A 190 11.57 -8.94 8.26
CA MET A 190 11.11 -8.95 9.67
C MET A 190 12.00 -9.73 10.64
N PRO A 191 12.49 -10.95 10.32
CA PRO A 191 13.37 -11.67 11.23
C PRO A 191 14.66 -10.92 11.54
N LEU A 192 15.25 -10.27 10.53
CA LEU A 192 16.46 -9.44 10.71
C LEU A 192 16.16 -8.23 11.60
N TYR A 193 15.01 -7.58 11.40
CA TYR A 193 14.58 -6.46 12.22
C TYR A 193 14.36 -6.88 13.68
N ALA A 194 13.69 -8.00 13.92
CA ALA A 194 13.50 -8.56 15.27
C ALA A 194 14.84 -8.82 15.95
N LEU A 195 15.80 -9.44 15.26
CA LEU A 195 17.13 -9.69 15.78
C LEU A 195 17.85 -8.39 16.22
N LEU A 196 17.83 -7.36 15.37
CA LEU A 196 18.48 -6.07 15.64
C LEU A 196 17.84 -5.31 16.81
N THR A 197 16.55 -5.46 17.03
CA THR A 197 15.82 -4.78 18.10
C THR A 197 15.92 -5.52 19.45
N THR A 198 15.98 -6.87 19.44
CA THR A 198 16.10 -7.68 20.66
C THR A 198 17.45 -7.44 21.37
N HIS A 199 18.53 -7.22 20.62
CA HIS A 199 19.84 -6.89 21.21
C HIS A 199 19.85 -5.56 21.95
N ARG A 200 18.92 -4.66 21.68
CA ARG A 200 18.83 -3.35 22.34
C ARG A 200 18.12 -3.41 23.69
N THR A 201 17.22 -4.38 23.88
CA THR A 201 16.47 -4.56 25.14
C THR A 201 17.26 -5.35 26.19
N ILE A 202 18.34 -6.04 25.79
CA ILE A 202 19.20 -6.85 26.69
C ILE A 202 20.44 -6.06 27.15
N GLY A 203 20.72 -4.90 26.58
CA GLY A 203 21.91 -4.08 26.81
C GLY A 203 21.70 -2.89 27.76
N VAL A 204 20.65 -2.89 28.62
CA VAL A 204 20.41 -1.93 29.70
C VAL A 204 20.50 -2.63 31.04
#